data_419072d7fc5156d680432798221f6961
#
_entry.id   419072d7fc5156d680432798221f6961
#
_cell.length_a   1.000
_cell.length_b   1.000
_cell.length_c   1.000
_cell.angle_alpha   90.00
_cell.angle_beta   90.00
_cell.angle_gamma   90.00
#
_symmetry.space_group_name_H-M   'P 1'
#
loop_
_entity.id
_entity.type
_entity.pdbx_description
1 polymer ?
#
loop_
_entity_poly.entity_id
_entity_poly.type
_entity_poly.pdbx_seq_one_letter_code
_entity_poly.pdbx_strand_id
1 'polypeptide(L)'
;MKYDADIPIYVQIIEKIKNDILNGTLAQGEKLPSIQDMAVTMEVNQNTISRAYKDCESLGIIETKRGIGSFVIEDQALIDQLRTEKVRLIIQAFIHDLEALGYSRDQIIDLVKNTPHIQLPVAESAKEFTR
;
A
#
# COMPACT_ATOMS: atom_id res chain seq x y z
N MET A 1 -2.73 -13.62 -2.46
CA MET A 1 -1.76 -12.79 -1.68
C MET A 1 -1.23 -13.62 -0.52
N LYS A 2 0.05 -13.55 -0.26
CA LYS A 2 0.64 -14.20 0.91
C LYS A 2 0.64 -13.21 2.08
N TYR A 3 0.23 -13.69 3.24
CA TYR A 3 0.14 -12.88 4.45
C TYR A 3 1.29 -13.19 5.41
N ASP A 4 1.83 -12.13 6.02
CA ASP A 4 2.80 -12.26 7.10
C ASP A 4 2.05 -12.66 8.38
N ALA A 5 2.45 -13.78 8.99
CA ALA A 5 1.80 -14.31 10.18
C ALA A 5 1.94 -13.40 11.41
N ASP A 6 2.96 -12.53 11.43
CA ASP A 6 3.25 -11.65 12.57
C ASP A 6 2.49 -10.33 12.53
N ILE A 7 1.80 -10.03 11.43
CA ILE A 7 1.05 -8.79 11.23
C ILE A 7 -0.43 -9.11 11.05
N PRO A 8 -1.34 -8.41 11.72
CA PRO A 8 -2.77 -8.61 11.51
C PRO A 8 -3.14 -8.49 10.03
N ILE A 9 -3.99 -9.38 9.54
CA ILE A 9 -4.34 -9.43 8.12
C ILE A 9 -4.96 -8.11 7.64
N TYR A 10 -5.84 -7.50 8.45
CA TYR A 10 -6.48 -6.25 8.05
C TYR A 10 -5.47 -5.12 7.83
N VAL A 11 -4.37 -5.09 8.60
CA VAL A 11 -3.30 -4.10 8.43
C VAL A 11 -2.61 -4.29 7.09
N GLN A 12 -2.35 -5.54 6.71
CA GLN A 12 -1.73 -5.86 5.42
C GLN A 12 -2.63 -5.47 4.25
N ILE A 13 -3.94 -5.64 4.40
CA ILE A 13 -4.91 -5.23 3.38
C ILE A 13 -4.95 -3.71 3.25
N ILE A 14 -4.93 -2.97 4.37
CA ILE A 14 -4.85 -1.50 4.36
C ILE A 14 -3.61 -1.05 3.60
N GLU A 15 -2.45 -1.64 3.89
CA GLU A 15 -1.20 -1.29 3.23
C GLU A 15 -1.24 -1.56 1.73
N LYS A 16 -1.85 -2.67 1.32
CA LYS A 16 -2.01 -2.98 -0.10
C LYS A 16 -2.90 -1.95 -0.81
N ILE A 17 -4.05 -1.64 -0.24
CA ILE A 17 -4.96 -0.64 -0.81
C ILE A 17 -4.27 0.72 -0.90
N LYS A 18 -3.61 1.13 0.17
CA LYS A 18 -2.87 2.38 0.24
C LYS A 18 -1.79 2.45 -0.83
N ASN A 19 -0.99 1.40 -0.96
CA ASN A 19 0.07 1.35 -1.97
C ASN A 19 -0.49 1.43 -3.39
N ASP A 20 -1.60 0.75 -3.66
CA ASP A 20 -2.23 0.75 -4.98
C ASP A 20 -2.83 2.12 -5.32
N ILE A 21 -3.29 2.86 -4.33
CA ILE A 21 -3.73 4.24 -4.52
C ILE A 21 -2.53 5.17 -4.76
N LEU A 22 -1.47 5.01 -3.97
CA LEU A 22 -0.29 5.88 -4.07
C LEU A 22 0.48 5.67 -5.37
N ASN A 23 0.49 4.46 -5.91
CA ASN A 23 1.20 4.16 -7.17
C ASN A 23 0.32 4.28 -8.42
N GLY A 24 -0.96 4.60 -8.26
CA GLY A 24 -1.90 4.76 -9.38
C GLY A 24 -2.52 3.49 -9.91
N THR A 25 -2.24 2.33 -9.32
CA THR A 25 -2.89 1.06 -9.70
C THR A 25 -4.40 1.16 -9.49
N LEU A 26 -4.81 1.78 -8.40
CA LEU A 26 -6.18 2.23 -8.18
C LEU A 26 -6.23 3.72 -8.47
N ALA A 27 -6.93 4.09 -9.54
CA ALA A 27 -7.02 5.48 -9.97
C ALA A 27 -7.94 6.30 -9.06
N GLN A 28 -7.70 7.61 -8.99
CA GLN A 28 -8.58 8.51 -8.27
C GLN A 28 -10.01 8.43 -8.83
N GLY A 29 -10.98 8.37 -7.94
CA GLY A 29 -12.40 8.25 -8.32
C GLY A 29 -12.82 6.84 -8.72
N GLU A 30 -11.90 5.90 -8.82
CA GLU A 30 -12.22 4.52 -9.18
C GLU A 30 -13.02 3.85 -8.07
N LYS A 31 -14.04 3.09 -8.48
CA LYS A 31 -14.83 2.32 -7.54
C LYS A 31 -14.06 1.08 -7.10
N LEU A 32 -13.96 0.87 -5.79
CA LEU A 32 -13.36 -0.34 -5.25
C LEU A 32 -14.31 -1.53 -5.40
N PRO A 33 -13.76 -2.75 -5.44
CA PRO A 33 -14.60 -3.95 -5.37
C PRO A 33 -15.49 -3.91 -4.12
N SER A 34 -16.64 -4.57 -4.20
CA SER A 34 -17.49 -4.72 -3.01
C SER A 34 -16.73 -5.47 -1.91
N ILE A 35 -17.20 -5.33 -0.68
CA ILE A 35 -16.61 -6.07 0.46
C ILE A 35 -16.60 -7.56 0.17
N GLN A 36 -17.70 -8.09 -0.39
CA GLN A 36 -17.79 -9.51 -0.72
C GLN A 36 -16.78 -9.93 -1.78
N ASP A 37 -16.67 -9.16 -2.87
CA ASP A 37 -15.74 -9.47 -3.95
C ASP A 37 -14.29 -9.37 -3.49
N MET A 38 -13.98 -8.33 -2.72
CA MET A 38 -12.63 -8.17 -2.17
C MET A 38 -12.27 -9.32 -1.23
N ALA A 39 -13.22 -9.75 -0.39
CA ALA A 39 -13.00 -10.87 0.53
C ALA A 39 -12.67 -12.17 -0.23
N VAL A 40 -13.38 -12.42 -1.33
CA VAL A 40 -13.10 -13.58 -2.19
C VAL A 40 -11.71 -13.46 -2.82
N THR A 41 -11.41 -12.30 -3.41
CA THR A 41 -10.12 -12.06 -4.08
C THR A 41 -8.95 -12.20 -3.11
N MET A 42 -9.08 -11.66 -1.91
CA MET A 42 -8.02 -11.65 -0.91
C MET A 42 -8.01 -12.91 -0.03
N GLU A 43 -9.00 -13.78 -0.20
CA GLU A 43 -9.14 -15.02 0.58
C GLU A 43 -9.24 -14.76 2.09
N VAL A 44 -10.07 -13.80 2.47
CA VAL A 44 -10.26 -13.39 3.86
C VAL A 44 -11.75 -13.25 4.20
N ASN A 45 -12.03 -13.13 5.47
CA ASN A 45 -13.38 -12.89 5.98
C ASN A 45 -13.87 -11.50 5.58
N GLN A 46 -15.16 -11.37 5.29
CA GLN A 46 -15.78 -10.08 4.94
C GLN A 46 -15.62 -9.04 6.05
N ASN A 47 -15.63 -9.46 7.31
CA ASN A 47 -15.42 -8.53 8.44
C ASN A 47 -14.02 -7.90 8.40
N THR A 48 -13.03 -8.66 7.95
CA THR A 48 -11.65 -8.16 7.79
C THR A 48 -11.60 -7.07 6.71
N ILE A 49 -12.27 -7.28 5.59
CA ILE A 49 -12.35 -6.27 4.52
C ILE A 49 -13.14 -5.05 4.99
N SER A 50 -14.27 -5.27 5.67
CA SER A 50 -15.08 -4.18 6.21
C SER A 50 -14.26 -3.28 7.12
N ARG A 51 -13.45 -3.88 8.00
CA ARG A 51 -12.56 -3.14 8.89
C ARG A 51 -11.50 -2.37 8.10
N ALA A 52 -10.88 -3.03 7.12
CA ALA A 52 -9.86 -2.38 6.29
C ALA A 52 -10.43 -1.19 5.53
N TYR A 53 -11.62 -1.32 4.95
CA TYR A 53 -12.28 -0.22 4.23
C TYR A 53 -12.61 0.94 5.18
N LYS A 54 -13.09 0.65 6.39
CA LYS A 54 -13.36 1.69 7.38
C LYS A 54 -12.09 2.45 7.78
N ASP A 55 -10.99 1.74 7.96
CA ASP A 55 -9.74 2.37 8.32
C ASP A 55 -9.20 3.22 7.17
N CYS A 56 -9.32 2.76 5.92
CA CYS A 56 -8.95 3.54 4.74
C CYS A 56 -9.85 4.79 4.61
N GLU A 57 -11.12 4.68 4.94
CA GLU A 57 -12.04 5.82 4.96
C GLU A 57 -11.62 6.84 6.02
N SER A 58 -11.22 6.37 7.20
CA SER A 58 -10.73 7.22 8.29
C SER A 58 -9.43 7.94 7.90
N LEU A 59 -8.58 7.31 7.09
CA LEU A 59 -7.38 7.94 6.54
C LEU A 59 -7.69 8.94 5.43
N GLY A 60 -8.92 9.00 4.95
CA GLY A 60 -9.34 9.90 3.89
C GLY A 60 -8.97 9.46 2.49
N ILE A 61 -8.47 8.23 2.29
CA ILE A 61 -8.07 7.73 0.97
C ILE A 61 -9.20 7.02 0.23
N ILE A 62 -10.27 6.68 0.92
CA ILE A 62 -11.49 6.09 0.37
C ILE A 62 -12.68 6.91 0.82
N GLU A 63 -13.64 7.09 -0.06
CA GLU A 63 -14.92 7.72 0.23
C GLU A 63 -16.04 6.71 -0.01
N THR A 64 -16.89 6.50 0.98
CA THR A 64 -18.06 5.63 0.84
C THR A 64 -19.27 6.48 0.46
N LYS A 65 -19.90 6.14 -0.65
CA LYS A 65 -21.17 6.74 -1.10
C LYS A 65 -22.27 5.76 -0.81
N ARG A 66 -23.15 6.13 0.14
CA ARG A 66 -24.20 5.25 0.64
C ARG A 66 -25.09 4.73 -0.47
N GLY A 67 -25.25 3.39 -0.54
CA GLY A 67 -26.06 2.74 -1.56
C GLY A 67 -25.38 2.60 -2.93
N ILE A 68 -24.16 3.16 -3.09
CA ILE A 68 -23.43 3.13 -4.37
C ILE A 68 -22.15 2.32 -4.24
N GLY A 69 -21.35 2.56 -3.21
CA GLY A 69 -20.11 1.84 -2.98
C GLY A 69 -18.99 2.71 -2.42
N SER A 70 -17.79 2.15 -2.42
CA SER A 70 -16.58 2.82 -1.96
C SER A 70 -15.73 3.21 -3.16
N PHE A 71 -15.16 4.41 -3.11
CA PHE A 71 -14.40 5.01 -4.20
C PHE A 71 -13.07 5.54 -3.70
N VAL A 72 -12.05 5.49 -4.55
CA VAL A 72 -10.78 6.14 -4.27
C VAL A 72 -11.00 7.65 -4.24
N ILE A 73 -10.40 8.32 -3.26
CA ILE A 73 -10.53 9.76 -3.09
C ILE A 73 -9.98 10.50 -4.32
N GLU A 74 -10.62 11.62 -4.66
CA GLU A 74 -10.15 12.52 -5.70
C GLU A 74 -9.49 13.74 -5.04
N ASP A 75 -8.29 13.54 -4.50
CA ASP A 75 -7.53 14.57 -3.80
C ASP A 75 -6.04 14.35 -4.04
N GLN A 76 -5.53 14.97 -5.10
CA GLN A 76 -4.13 14.81 -5.50
C GLN A 76 -3.16 15.30 -4.41
N ALA A 77 -3.52 16.39 -3.73
CA ALA A 77 -2.67 16.93 -2.66
C ALA A 77 -2.51 15.96 -1.50
N LEU A 78 -3.60 15.31 -1.09
CA LEU A 78 -3.56 14.29 -0.05
C LEU A 78 -2.73 13.07 -0.48
N ILE A 79 -2.93 12.62 -1.71
CA ILE A 79 -2.19 11.47 -2.26
C ILE A 79 -0.70 11.79 -2.29
N ASP A 80 -0.32 12.98 -2.75
CA ASP A 80 1.08 13.40 -2.81
C ASP A 80 1.69 13.49 -1.40
N GLN A 81 0.94 14.01 -0.44
CA GLN A 81 1.37 14.10 0.96
C GLN A 81 1.63 12.70 1.55
N LEU A 82 0.71 11.78 1.34
CA LEU A 82 0.83 10.40 1.84
C LEU A 82 2.00 9.67 1.18
N ARG A 83 2.18 9.89 -0.13
CA ARG A 83 3.31 9.30 -0.87
C ARG A 83 4.64 9.81 -0.33
N THR A 84 4.76 11.12 -0.15
CA THR A 84 5.97 11.74 0.39
C THR A 84 6.31 11.20 1.76
N GLU A 85 5.32 11.09 2.64
CA GLU A 85 5.52 10.55 3.98
C GLU A 85 5.96 9.09 3.95
N LYS A 86 5.35 8.28 3.09
CA LYS A 86 5.73 6.88 2.97
C LYS A 86 7.16 6.71 2.45
N VAL A 87 7.53 7.48 1.44
CA VAL A 87 8.91 7.49 0.90
C VAL A 87 9.90 7.86 1.99
N ARG A 88 9.58 8.90 2.78
CA ARG A 88 10.44 9.33 3.88
C ARG A 88 10.68 8.20 4.87
N LEU A 89 9.63 7.48 5.27
CA LEU A 89 9.74 6.39 6.22
C LEU A 89 10.56 5.22 5.67
N ILE A 90 10.36 4.87 4.40
CA ILE A 90 11.12 3.79 3.74
C ILE A 90 12.60 4.14 3.70
N ILE A 91 12.93 5.37 3.30
CA ILE A 91 14.32 5.82 3.21
C ILE A 91 14.97 5.86 4.59
N GLN A 92 14.27 6.37 5.60
CA GLN A 92 14.81 6.40 6.96
C GLN A 92 15.11 5.00 7.51
N ALA A 93 14.20 4.05 7.29
CA ALA A 93 14.39 2.68 7.72
C ALA A 93 15.58 2.03 6.99
N PHE A 94 15.67 2.24 5.70
CA PHE A 94 16.77 1.73 4.87
C PHE A 94 18.12 2.26 5.33
N ILE A 95 18.24 3.57 5.55
CA ILE A 95 19.47 4.20 6.02
C ILE A 95 19.82 3.70 7.41
N HIS A 96 18.84 3.65 8.32
CA HIS A 96 19.03 3.16 9.68
C HIS A 96 19.61 1.75 9.70
N ASP A 97 19.04 0.85 8.91
CA ASP A 97 19.46 -0.54 8.87
C ASP A 97 20.90 -0.69 8.35
N LEU A 98 21.26 0.07 7.32
CA LEU A 98 22.61 0.02 6.77
C LEU A 98 23.64 0.69 7.70
N GLU A 99 23.28 1.79 8.34
CA GLU A 99 24.15 2.42 9.33
C GLU A 99 24.43 1.50 10.52
N ALA A 100 23.42 0.72 10.93
CA ALA A 100 23.59 -0.28 11.99
C ALA A 100 24.59 -1.38 11.61
N LEU A 101 24.79 -1.62 10.32
CA LEU A 101 25.79 -2.56 9.80
C LEU A 101 27.17 -1.91 9.60
N GLY A 102 27.31 -0.63 9.93
CA GLY A 102 28.59 0.07 9.84
C GLY A 102 28.82 0.87 8.57
N TYR A 103 27.82 1.01 7.71
CA TYR A 103 27.95 1.78 6.47
C TYR A 103 27.75 3.27 6.71
N SER A 104 28.59 4.11 6.08
CA SER A 104 28.40 5.55 6.09
C SER A 104 27.37 5.97 5.03
N ARG A 105 26.91 7.21 5.11
CA ARG A 105 25.98 7.75 4.10
C ARG A 105 26.56 7.64 2.69
N ASP A 106 27.82 7.99 2.49
CA ASP A 106 28.48 7.93 1.19
C ASP A 106 28.58 6.51 0.68
N GLN A 107 28.89 5.55 1.54
CA GLN A 107 28.91 4.13 1.19
C GLN A 107 27.53 3.62 0.81
N ILE A 108 26.48 4.08 1.48
CA ILE A 108 25.10 3.71 1.14
C ILE A 108 24.75 4.22 -0.25
N ILE A 109 25.12 5.45 -0.57
CA ILE A 109 24.88 6.02 -1.91
C ILE A 109 25.57 5.18 -2.98
N ASP A 110 26.82 4.77 -2.75
CA ASP A 110 27.57 3.94 -3.68
C ASP A 110 26.91 2.56 -3.85
N LEU A 111 26.42 1.96 -2.77
CA LEU A 111 25.72 0.68 -2.82
C LEU A 111 24.46 0.77 -3.70
N VAL A 112 23.69 1.85 -3.55
CA VAL A 112 22.49 2.06 -4.36
C VAL A 112 22.86 2.19 -5.84
N LYS A 113 23.90 2.99 -6.17
CA LYS A 113 24.36 3.18 -7.55
C LYS A 113 24.85 1.90 -8.21
N ASN A 114 25.48 1.03 -7.44
CA ASN A 114 26.14 -0.18 -7.94
C ASN A 114 25.25 -1.42 -7.85
N THR A 115 24.10 -1.34 -7.23
CA THR A 115 23.17 -2.46 -7.13
C THR A 115 22.35 -2.57 -8.42
N PRO A 116 22.40 -3.71 -9.13
CA PRO A 116 21.62 -3.87 -10.35
C PRO A 116 20.12 -3.91 -10.03
N HIS A 117 19.33 -3.48 -11.01
CA HIS A 117 17.87 -3.57 -10.88
C HIS A 117 17.45 -5.02 -10.83
N ILE A 118 16.72 -5.41 -9.79
CA ILE A 118 16.16 -6.73 -9.62
C ILE A 118 14.65 -6.59 -9.67
N GLN A 119 14.00 -7.37 -10.56
CA GLN A 119 12.55 -7.42 -10.61
C GLN A 119 12.05 -8.30 -9.47
N LEU A 120 11.43 -7.66 -8.47
CA LEU A 120 10.87 -8.37 -7.31
C LEU A 120 9.48 -8.91 -7.64
N PRO A 121 9.03 -9.99 -7.00
CA PRO A 121 7.70 -10.57 -7.23
C PRO A 121 6.55 -9.71 -6.70
N VAL A 122 6.81 -8.47 -6.29
CA VAL A 122 5.81 -7.53 -5.77
C VAL A 122 4.76 -7.18 -6.82
N ALA A 123 5.11 -7.24 -8.11
CA ALA A 123 4.20 -6.93 -9.21
C ALA A 123 2.97 -7.85 -9.25
N GLU A 124 3.07 -9.07 -8.74
CA GLU A 124 1.94 -9.99 -8.66
C GLU A 124 0.83 -9.50 -7.73
N SER A 125 1.19 -8.86 -6.63
CA SER A 125 0.22 -8.31 -5.68
C SER A 125 -0.63 -7.21 -6.31
N ALA A 126 -0.06 -6.37 -7.15
CA ALA A 126 -0.78 -5.29 -7.81
C ALA A 126 -1.82 -5.82 -8.80
N LYS A 127 -1.55 -6.94 -9.46
CA LYS A 127 -2.46 -7.54 -10.45
C LYS A 127 -3.76 -8.03 -9.83
N GLU A 128 -3.78 -8.35 -8.57
CA GLU A 128 -4.97 -8.86 -7.88
C GLU A 128 -6.07 -7.81 -7.78
N PHE A 129 -5.74 -6.53 -7.81
CA PHE A 129 -6.69 -5.43 -7.75
C PHE A 129 -7.16 -4.94 -9.12
N THR A 130 -6.46 -5.27 -10.19
CA THR A 130 -6.76 -4.75 -11.53
C THR A 130 -7.69 -5.65 -12.35
N ARG A 131 -8.24 -6.65 -11.74
CA ARG A 131 -9.15 -7.60 -12.41
C ARG A 131 -10.60 -7.18 -12.31
#